data_d325a20b4a7cc036432b11be440b0735
#
_entry.id   d325a20b4a7cc036432b11be440b0735
#
_cell.length_a   1.000
_cell.length_b   1.000
_cell.length_c   1.000
_cell.angle_alpha   90.00
_cell.angle_beta   90.00
_cell.angle_gamma   90.00
#
_symmetry.space_group_name_H-M   'P 1'
#
loop_
_entity.id
_entity.type
_entity.pdbx_description
1 polymer ?
#
loop_
_entity_poly.entity_id
_entity_poly.type
_entity_poly.pdbx_seq_one_letter_code
_entity_poly.pdbx_strand_id
1 'polypeptide(L)'
;QTIRTLSDANHPYRQRLDQDFAGRVGVYTKEMLLNGQNFSPDTVREMLTVCVMSYGSLRIDSRKKDVRKVYQENGNLFRFAEYFKDTDALLADTPDTALIQVLRHLEPIVVVDESHNAESKLSTEMLNNLNPSFVLDLTATPRKNSNIISYVDARELKKEHMVKLPVVVYNRTTRQSVIQDAIQLRGSIEQEAIAAEAAGGKYIRPIVLFQAQPRTGDNSDTFDKIKAM
;
A
#
# COMPACT_ATOMS: atom_id res chain seq x y z
N GLN A 1 -4.30 -1.20 -7.42
CA GLN A 1 -5.45 -2.11 -7.13
C GLN A 1 -6.56 -1.35 -6.40
N THR A 2 -6.33 -0.74 -5.23
CA THR A 2 -7.33 -0.05 -4.39
C THR A 2 -8.14 1.00 -5.16
N ILE A 3 -7.47 1.88 -5.92
CA ILE A 3 -8.15 2.89 -6.75
C ILE A 3 -9.12 2.24 -7.73
N ARG A 4 -8.67 1.21 -8.46
CA ARG A 4 -9.53 0.49 -9.42
C ARG A 4 -10.75 -0.13 -8.74
N THR A 5 -10.56 -0.79 -7.60
CA THR A 5 -11.61 -1.40 -6.80
C THR A 5 -12.67 -0.39 -6.34
N LEU A 6 -12.23 0.76 -5.82
CA LEU A 6 -13.12 1.79 -5.29
C LEU A 6 -13.74 2.69 -6.36
N SER A 7 -13.17 2.74 -7.57
CA SER A 7 -13.69 3.54 -8.69
C SER A 7 -14.61 2.74 -9.64
N ASP A 8 -14.60 1.41 -9.58
CA ASP A 8 -15.44 0.56 -10.41
C ASP A 8 -16.84 0.42 -9.80
N ALA A 9 -17.83 1.04 -10.44
CA ALA A 9 -19.23 1.03 -9.99
C ALA A 9 -19.82 -0.40 -9.85
N ASN A 10 -19.26 -1.39 -10.55
CA ASN A 10 -19.70 -2.78 -10.47
C ASN A 10 -19.02 -3.57 -9.36
N HIS A 11 -17.99 -3.00 -8.72
CA HIS A 11 -17.28 -3.69 -7.66
C HIS A 11 -18.10 -3.69 -6.35
N PRO A 12 -18.25 -4.81 -5.63
CA PRO A 12 -19.08 -4.90 -4.42
C PRO A 12 -18.73 -3.86 -3.35
N TYR A 13 -17.45 -3.53 -3.16
CA TYR A 13 -17.02 -2.51 -2.20
C TYR A 13 -17.48 -1.10 -2.60
N ARG A 14 -17.41 -0.78 -3.89
CA ARG A 14 -17.92 0.51 -4.38
C ARG A 14 -19.44 0.59 -4.21
N GLN A 15 -20.17 -0.44 -4.58
CA GLN A 15 -21.63 -0.51 -4.41
C GLN A 15 -22.05 -0.34 -2.95
N ARG A 16 -21.30 -0.93 -2.02
CA ARG A 16 -21.55 -0.74 -0.59
C ARG A 16 -21.37 0.70 -0.14
N LEU A 17 -20.27 1.34 -0.57
CA LEU A 17 -20.05 2.76 -0.29
C LEU A 17 -21.15 3.64 -0.91
N ASP A 18 -21.56 3.37 -2.14
CA ASP A 18 -22.62 4.13 -2.80
C ASP A 18 -23.97 3.97 -2.07
N GLN A 19 -24.26 2.80 -1.51
CA GLN A 19 -25.46 2.59 -0.68
C GLN A 19 -25.38 3.40 0.62
N ASP A 20 -24.26 3.33 1.34
CA ASP A 20 -24.10 3.97 2.66
C ASP A 20 -24.03 5.51 2.53
N PHE A 21 -23.49 6.03 1.45
CA PHE A 21 -23.30 7.47 1.20
C PHE A 21 -24.19 8.06 0.08
N ALA A 22 -25.25 7.36 -0.32
CA ALA A 22 -26.19 7.76 -1.34
C ALA A 22 -25.51 8.19 -2.68
N GLY A 23 -24.49 7.44 -3.10
CA GLY A 23 -23.69 7.70 -4.30
C GLY A 23 -22.71 8.88 -4.18
N ARG A 24 -22.67 9.56 -3.04
CA ARG A 24 -21.78 10.70 -2.80
C ARG A 24 -20.40 10.23 -2.32
N VAL A 25 -19.64 9.60 -3.21
CA VAL A 25 -18.30 9.05 -2.95
C VAL A 25 -17.33 9.49 -4.04
N GLY A 26 -16.31 10.23 -3.67
CA GLY A 26 -15.19 10.62 -4.52
C GLY A 26 -13.93 9.81 -4.19
N VAL A 27 -13.28 9.25 -5.21
CA VAL A 27 -11.99 8.52 -5.05
C VAL A 27 -10.93 9.27 -5.83
N TYR A 28 -9.86 9.68 -5.14
CA TYR A 28 -8.85 10.58 -5.67
C TYR A 28 -7.46 9.97 -5.61
N THR A 29 -6.70 10.14 -6.70
CA THR A 29 -5.25 9.93 -6.71
C THR A 29 -4.53 11.20 -6.27
N LYS A 30 -3.25 11.09 -5.96
CA LYS A 30 -2.40 12.27 -5.68
C LYS A 30 -2.47 13.32 -6.81
N GLU A 31 -2.44 12.88 -8.05
CA GLU A 31 -2.47 13.75 -9.22
C GLU A 31 -3.80 14.50 -9.34
N MET A 32 -4.91 13.83 -9.09
CA MET A 32 -6.25 14.47 -9.08
C MET A 32 -6.34 15.54 -7.98
N LEU A 33 -5.83 15.24 -6.79
CA LEU A 33 -5.79 16.20 -5.67
C LEU A 33 -4.92 17.42 -6.01
N LEU A 34 -3.71 17.20 -6.55
CA LEU A 34 -2.80 18.28 -6.96
C LEU A 34 -3.39 19.16 -8.08
N ASN A 35 -4.21 18.59 -8.96
CA ASN A 35 -4.88 19.31 -10.02
C ASN A 35 -6.18 20.00 -9.55
N GLY A 36 -6.60 19.80 -8.29
CA GLY A 36 -7.87 20.32 -7.78
C GLY A 36 -9.10 19.75 -8.51
N GLN A 37 -8.94 18.59 -9.14
CA GLN A 37 -9.97 18.00 -10.00
C GLN A 37 -11.12 17.45 -9.14
N ASN A 38 -12.27 18.13 -9.18
CA ASN A 38 -13.44 17.84 -8.35
C ASN A 38 -13.13 17.77 -6.84
N PHE A 39 -12.06 18.44 -6.41
CA PHE A 39 -11.62 18.51 -5.04
C PHE A 39 -11.66 19.95 -4.54
N SER A 40 -12.63 20.26 -3.69
CA SER A 40 -12.91 21.59 -3.17
C SER A 40 -13.45 21.47 -1.74
N PRO A 41 -13.48 22.57 -0.95
CA PRO A 41 -14.12 22.57 0.36
C PRO A 41 -15.57 22.06 0.34
N ASP A 42 -16.36 22.44 -0.67
CA ASP A 42 -17.75 22.02 -0.82
C ASP A 42 -17.84 20.50 -1.05
N THR A 43 -16.99 19.97 -1.94
CA THR A 43 -16.95 18.53 -2.22
C THR A 43 -16.63 17.71 -0.97
N VAL A 44 -15.65 18.15 -0.19
CA VAL A 44 -15.24 17.43 1.03
C VAL A 44 -16.33 17.46 2.11
N ARG A 45 -17.15 18.52 2.15
CA ARG A 45 -18.27 18.62 3.11
C ARG A 45 -19.46 17.75 2.73
N GLU A 46 -19.71 17.55 1.45
CA GLU A 46 -20.91 16.89 0.93
C GLU A 46 -20.71 15.43 0.56
N MET A 47 -19.48 14.99 0.38
CA MET A 47 -19.14 13.65 -0.14
C MET A 47 -18.14 12.94 0.75
N LEU A 48 -18.23 11.62 0.80
CA LEU A 48 -17.11 10.79 1.28
C LEU A 48 -15.93 10.98 0.30
N THR A 49 -14.87 11.58 0.78
CA THR A 49 -13.64 11.82 0.01
C THR A 49 -12.58 10.78 0.37
N VAL A 50 -12.29 9.87 -0.55
CA VAL A 50 -11.28 8.80 -0.36
C VAL A 50 -10.01 9.15 -1.13
N CYS A 51 -8.94 9.49 -0.43
CA CYS A 51 -7.63 9.81 -1.01
C CYS A 51 -6.73 8.57 -0.96
N VAL A 52 -6.37 8.03 -2.13
CA VAL A 52 -5.50 6.85 -2.22
C VAL A 52 -4.09 7.29 -2.62
N MET A 53 -3.14 7.15 -1.69
CA MET A 53 -1.76 7.59 -1.87
C MET A 53 -0.77 6.52 -1.39
N SER A 54 0.41 6.47 -1.99
CA SER A 54 1.50 5.66 -1.48
C SER A 54 2.31 6.42 -0.43
N TYR A 55 2.96 5.72 0.49
CA TYR A 55 3.90 6.34 1.44
C TYR A 55 4.95 7.21 0.74
N GLY A 56 5.47 6.73 -0.40
CA GLY A 56 6.42 7.49 -1.19
C GLY A 56 5.88 8.83 -1.71
N SER A 57 4.56 8.98 -1.81
CA SER A 57 3.92 10.23 -2.26
C SER A 57 3.97 11.36 -1.23
N LEU A 58 4.04 11.01 0.05
CA LEU A 58 4.07 11.95 1.18
C LEU A 58 5.50 12.15 1.72
N ARG A 59 6.47 11.40 1.21
CA ARG A 59 7.84 11.43 1.71
C ARG A 59 8.59 12.65 1.17
N ILE A 60 9.19 13.44 2.04
CA ILE A 60 10.12 14.49 1.63
C ILE A 60 11.43 13.84 1.18
N ASP A 61 11.58 13.58 -0.12
CA ASP A 61 12.85 13.15 -0.69
C ASP A 61 13.41 14.29 -1.54
N SER A 62 14.50 14.90 -1.10
CA SER A 62 15.15 16.03 -1.78
C SER A 62 15.59 15.71 -3.22
N ARG A 63 15.70 14.41 -3.56
CA ARG A 63 16.15 13.93 -4.88
C ARG A 63 15.01 13.72 -5.88
N LYS A 64 13.74 13.65 -5.44
CA LYS A 64 12.58 13.40 -6.32
C LYS A 64 11.70 14.64 -6.44
N LYS A 65 11.76 15.34 -7.58
CA LYS A 65 10.97 16.56 -7.84
C LYS A 65 9.46 16.38 -7.66
N ASP A 66 8.91 15.21 -7.98
CA ASP A 66 7.47 14.95 -7.89
C ASP A 66 6.93 14.83 -6.46
N VAL A 67 7.75 14.42 -5.50
CA VAL A 67 7.34 14.33 -4.09
C VAL A 67 7.23 15.72 -3.47
N ARG A 68 8.06 16.66 -3.91
CA ARG A 68 8.01 18.06 -3.43
C ARG A 68 6.70 18.75 -3.73
N LYS A 69 5.97 18.36 -4.79
CA LYS A 69 4.70 18.99 -5.18
C LYS A 69 3.64 18.94 -4.08
N VAL A 70 3.68 17.95 -3.22
CA VAL A 70 2.73 17.83 -2.09
C VAL A 70 2.97 18.91 -1.03
N TYR A 71 4.21 19.39 -0.89
CA TYR A 71 4.65 20.41 0.07
C TYR A 71 4.87 21.80 -0.58
N GLN A 72 4.61 21.95 -1.86
CA GLN A 72 4.79 23.20 -2.58
C GLN A 72 3.47 23.95 -2.71
N GLU A 73 3.60 25.26 -2.87
CA GLU A 73 2.47 26.12 -3.24
C GLU A 73 1.72 25.57 -4.45
N ASN A 74 0.40 25.55 -4.37
CA ASN A 74 -0.47 25.03 -5.40
C ASN A 74 -1.72 25.88 -5.59
N GLY A 75 -1.74 26.72 -6.62
CA GLY A 75 -2.85 27.61 -6.92
C GLY A 75 -4.19 26.89 -7.18
N ASN A 76 -4.17 25.61 -7.56
CA ASN A 76 -5.40 24.82 -7.76
C ASN A 76 -6.16 24.57 -6.43
N LEU A 77 -5.48 24.74 -5.29
CA LEU A 77 -6.04 24.48 -3.95
C LEU A 77 -6.33 25.76 -3.17
N PHE A 78 -6.24 26.90 -3.81
CA PHE A 78 -6.41 28.23 -3.20
C PHE A 78 -7.73 28.38 -2.42
N ARG A 79 -8.84 27.76 -2.90
CA ARG A 79 -10.13 27.78 -2.20
C ARG A 79 -10.08 27.13 -0.80
N PHE A 80 -9.20 26.18 -0.59
CA PHE A 80 -8.97 25.59 0.73
C PHE A 80 -8.22 26.53 1.67
N ALA A 81 -7.24 27.28 1.17
CA ALA A 81 -6.54 28.29 1.97
C ALA A 81 -7.49 29.36 2.48
N GLU A 82 -8.43 29.84 1.65
CA GLU A 82 -9.49 30.76 2.09
C GLU A 82 -10.43 30.13 3.13
N TYR A 83 -10.76 28.86 2.96
CA TYR A 83 -11.68 28.13 3.85
C TYR A 83 -11.07 27.91 5.23
N PHE A 84 -9.74 27.66 5.32
CA PHE A 84 -9.03 27.37 6.55
C PHE A 84 -8.21 28.53 7.12
N LYS A 85 -8.37 29.74 6.62
CA LYS A 85 -7.53 30.90 6.97
C LYS A 85 -7.44 31.23 8.47
N ASP A 86 -8.42 30.82 9.25
CA ASP A 86 -8.52 31.13 10.68
C ASP A 86 -8.11 29.96 11.59
N THR A 87 -7.42 28.94 11.06
CA THR A 87 -7.00 27.77 11.84
C THR A 87 -5.52 27.84 12.26
N ASP A 88 -5.23 27.44 13.50
CA ASP A 88 -3.87 27.40 14.07
C ASP A 88 -3.09 26.10 13.74
N ALA A 89 -3.71 25.15 13.04
CA ALA A 89 -3.13 23.82 12.78
C ALA A 89 -2.15 23.80 11.59
N LEU A 90 -1.36 24.86 11.41
CA LEU A 90 -0.42 24.98 10.30
C LEU A 90 0.81 24.11 10.49
N LEU A 91 1.27 23.50 9.41
CA LEU A 91 2.57 22.86 9.33
C LEU A 91 3.61 23.96 9.02
N ALA A 92 4.58 24.17 9.91
CA ALA A 92 5.60 25.21 9.78
C ALA A 92 6.32 25.11 8.42
N ASP A 93 6.72 26.23 7.87
CA ASP A 93 7.46 26.36 6.60
C ASP A 93 6.78 25.73 5.37
N THR A 94 5.45 25.53 5.45
CA THR A 94 4.67 24.94 4.36
C THR A 94 3.58 25.93 3.89
N PRO A 95 3.44 26.21 2.58
CA PRO A 95 2.43 27.12 2.07
C PRO A 95 1.00 26.64 2.36
N ASP A 96 0.07 27.55 2.62
CA ASP A 96 -1.34 27.24 2.93
C ASP A 96 -2.05 26.49 1.81
N THR A 97 -1.63 26.71 0.57
CA THR A 97 -2.16 26.02 -0.62
C THR A 97 -1.47 24.68 -0.92
N ALA A 98 -0.47 24.27 -0.12
CA ALA A 98 0.17 22.99 -0.30
C ALA A 98 -0.82 21.85 -0.01
N LEU A 99 -0.79 20.77 -0.80
CA LEU A 99 -1.71 19.65 -0.63
C LEU A 99 -1.62 19.04 0.78
N ILE A 100 -0.41 18.91 1.34
CA ILE A 100 -0.24 18.37 2.70
C ILE A 100 -0.94 19.26 3.74
N GLN A 101 -0.89 20.58 3.57
CA GLN A 101 -1.52 21.54 4.45
C GLN A 101 -3.04 21.43 4.38
N VAL A 102 -3.60 21.29 3.17
CA VAL A 102 -5.03 21.04 2.96
C VAL A 102 -5.46 19.75 3.63
N LEU A 103 -4.73 18.65 3.41
CA LEU A 103 -5.06 17.35 4.03
C LEU A 103 -4.95 17.41 5.56
N ARG A 104 -3.98 18.13 6.10
CA ARG A 104 -3.80 18.35 7.52
C ARG A 104 -5.00 19.04 8.17
N HIS A 105 -5.54 20.08 7.53
CA HIS A 105 -6.72 20.78 8.00
C HIS A 105 -8.01 19.97 7.98
N LEU A 106 -8.07 18.96 7.11
CA LEU A 106 -9.22 18.05 7.01
C LEU A 106 -9.22 16.97 8.11
N GLU A 107 -8.16 16.85 8.90
CA GLU A 107 -8.02 15.89 10.00
C GLU A 107 -8.47 14.48 9.58
N PRO A 108 -7.86 13.87 8.55
CA PRO A 108 -8.39 12.67 7.92
C PRO A 108 -8.37 11.46 8.85
N ILE A 109 -9.29 10.54 8.63
CA ILE A 109 -9.12 9.14 9.06
C ILE A 109 -8.10 8.51 8.10
N VAL A 110 -7.00 7.99 8.64
CA VAL A 110 -5.94 7.36 7.85
C VAL A 110 -5.97 5.85 8.02
N VAL A 111 -6.09 5.13 6.91
CA VAL A 111 -5.94 3.66 6.88
C VAL A 111 -4.59 3.33 6.28
N VAL A 112 -3.75 2.64 7.04
CA VAL A 112 -2.39 2.26 6.66
C VAL A 112 -2.35 0.77 6.38
N ASP A 113 -2.18 0.41 5.11
CA ASP A 113 -2.00 -0.98 4.70
C ASP A 113 -0.52 -1.37 4.80
N GLU A 114 -0.24 -2.58 5.31
CA GLU A 114 1.12 -3.09 5.55
C GLU A 114 1.97 -2.13 6.41
N SER A 115 1.43 -1.68 7.54
CA SER A 115 2.04 -0.64 8.39
C SER A 115 3.43 -1.00 8.94
N HIS A 116 3.82 -2.27 8.93
CA HIS A 116 5.18 -2.70 9.27
C HIS A 116 6.25 -2.11 8.34
N ASN A 117 5.91 -1.75 7.10
CA ASN A 117 6.80 -1.02 6.19
C ASN A 117 6.96 0.46 6.57
N ALA A 118 6.15 0.94 7.51
CA ALA A 118 6.07 2.33 7.95
C ALA A 118 6.73 2.58 9.32
N GLU A 119 7.56 1.68 9.82
CA GLU A 119 8.19 1.77 11.14
C GLU A 119 9.33 2.80 11.21
N SER A 120 9.76 3.36 10.09
CA SER A 120 10.80 4.38 10.10
C SER A 120 10.31 5.66 10.79
N LYS A 121 11.22 6.36 11.50
CA LYS A 121 10.96 7.68 12.09
C LYS A 121 10.32 8.64 11.07
N LEU A 122 10.75 8.57 9.82
CA LEU A 122 10.22 9.35 8.71
C LEU A 122 8.76 9.04 8.39
N SER A 123 8.34 7.78 8.47
CA SER A 123 6.95 7.39 8.22
C SER A 123 6.01 7.88 9.33
N THR A 124 6.48 7.89 10.57
CA THR A 124 5.74 8.46 11.70
C THR A 124 5.58 9.98 11.54
N GLU A 125 6.64 10.67 11.14
CA GLU A 125 6.62 12.11 10.86
C GLU A 125 5.62 12.45 9.74
N MET A 126 5.60 11.67 8.66
CA MET A 126 4.63 11.85 7.58
C MET A 126 3.17 11.70 8.04
N LEU A 127 2.88 10.73 8.90
CA LEU A 127 1.54 10.58 9.48
C LEU A 127 1.19 11.78 10.38
N ASN A 128 2.13 12.25 11.20
CA ASN A 128 1.95 13.43 12.03
C ASN A 128 1.70 14.69 11.20
N ASN A 129 2.32 14.81 10.03
CA ASN A 129 2.10 15.93 9.12
C ASN A 129 0.66 15.98 8.59
N LEU A 130 -0.01 14.83 8.46
CA LEU A 130 -1.42 14.76 8.08
C LEU A 130 -2.38 15.16 9.20
N ASN A 131 -1.93 15.24 10.46
CA ASN A 131 -2.77 15.51 11.63
C ASN A 131 -4.05 14.62 11.67
N PRO A 132 -3.93 13.29 11.59
CA PRO A 132 -5.10 12.43 11.48
C PRO A 132 -5.93 12.45 12.76
N SER A 133 -7.26 12.48 12.61
CA SER A 133 -8.19 12.29 13.72
C SER A 133 -8.20 10.84 14.23
N PHE A 134 -7.89 9.89 13.35
CA PHE A 134 -7.77 8.46 13.67
C PHE A 134 -6.83 7.76 12.70
N VAL A 135 -6.05 6.78 13.17
CA VAL A 135 -5.19 5.93 12.36
C VAL A 135 -5.56 4.48 12.57
N LEU A 136 -5.94 3.79 11.49
CA LEU A 136 -6.18 2.35 11.45
C LEU A 136 -5.03 1.65 10.74
N ASP A 137 -4.28 0.85 11.47
CA ASP A 137 -3.20 0.03 10.93
C ASP A 137 -3.72 -1.36 10.55
N LEU A 138 -3.52 -1.76 9.31
CA LEU A 138 -3.76 -3.11 8.79
C LEU A 138 -2.41 -3.80 8.63
N THR A 139 -2.09 -4.77 9.48
CA THR A 139 -0.77 -5.42 9.46
C THR A 139 -0.79 -6.81 10.07
N ALA A 140 0.02 -7.71 9.54
CA ALA A 140 0.26 -9.02 10.13
C ALA A 140 1.21 -8.95 11.36
N THR A 141 1.95 -7.85 11.53
CA THR A 141 2.94 -7.64 12.58
C THR A 141 2.69 -6.31 13.28
N PRO A 142 1.76 -6.25 14.26
CA PRO A 142 1.44 -5.00 14.94
C PRO A 142 2.63 -4.48 15.76
N ARG A 143 2.73 -3.16 15.90
CA ARG A 143 3.74 -2.51 16.74
C ARG A 143 3.47 -2.79 18.22
N LYS A 144 4.54 -2.78 19.04
CA LYS A 144 4.44 -3.04 20.48
C LYS A 144 3.46 -2.13 21.25
N ASN A 145 3.27 -0.91 20.76
CA ASN A 145 2.43 0.12 21.40
C ASN A 145 1.10 0.34 20.64
N SER A 146 0.68 -0.58 19.78
CA SER A 146 -0.60 -0.47 19.08
C SER A 146 -1.73 -1.04 19.92
N ASN A 147 -2.89 -0.38 19.92
CA ASN A 147 -4.13 -0.95 20.43
C ASN A 147 -4.66 -1.95 19.40
N ILE A 148 -4.65 -3.23 19.72
CA ILE A 148 -5.15 -4.27 18.83
C ILE A 148 -6.66 -4.38 19.01
N ILE A 149 -7.42 -3.96 18.01
CA ILE A 149 -8.89 -4.00 18.01
C ILE A 149 -9.47 -5.27 17.39
N SER A 150 -8.69 -5.93 16.51
CA SER A 150 -9.05 -7.21 15.91
C SER A 150 -7.79 -7.99 15.60
N TYR A 151 -7.81 -9.29 15.88
CA TYR A 151 -6.69 -10.18 15.60
C TYR A 151 -7.21 -11.53 15.10
N VAL A 152 -6.66 -11.97 13.99
CA VAL A 152 -6.94 -13.28 13.39
C VAL A 152 -5.63 -14.05 13.33
N ASP A 153 -5.55 -15.19 14.01
CA ASP A 153 -4.34 -15.99 14.02
C ASP A 153 -4.22 -16.89 12.78
N ALA A 154 -3.01 -17.44 12.57
CA ALA A 154 -2.74 -18.33 11.44
C ALA A 154 -3.55 -19.64 11.48
N ARG A 155 -4.04 -20.07 12.65
CA ARG A 155 -4.86 -21.29 12.79
C ARG A 155 -6.28 -21.04 12.29
N GLU A 156 -6.84 -19.86 12.59
CA GLU A 156 -8.15 -19.45 12.07
C GLU A 156 -8.09 -19.29 10.55
N LEU A 157 -7.08 -18.61 10.03
CA LEU A 157 -6.86 -18.47 8.58
C LEU A 157 -6.68 -19.83 7.90
N LYS A 158 -6.03 -20.80 8.57
CA LYS A 158 -5.89 -22.17 8.04
C LYS A 158 -7.23 -22.88 7.92
N LYS A 159 -8.14 -22.73 8.89
CA LYS A 159 -9.49 -23.32 8.84
C LYS A 159 -10.28 -22.81 7.64
N GLU A 160 -10.09 -21.54 7.29
CA GLU A 160 -10.71 -20.88 6.14
C GLU A 160 -9.95 -21.09 4.82
N HIS A 161 -8.96 -21.98 4.80
CA HIS A 161 -8.10 -22.25 3.62
C HIS A 161 -7.38 -21.03 3.05
N MET A 162 -7.18 -19.98 3.86
CA MET A 162 -6.51 -18.74 3.47
C MET A 162 -4.99 -18.76 3.66
N VAL A 163 -4.46 -19.76 4.34
CA VAL A 163 -3.02 -19.93 4.57
C VAL A 163 -2.47 -21.04 3.70
N LYS A 164 -1.44 -20.75 2.93
CA LYS A 164 -0.69 -21.74 2.17
C LYS A 164 0.21 -22.53 3.11
N LEU A 165 -0.17 -23.77 3.42
CA LEU A 165 0.61 -24.68 4.25
C LEU A 165 0.68 -26.04 3.56
N PRO A 166 1.76 -26.82 3.79
CA PRO A 166 2.93 -26.51 4.64
C PRO A 166 3.92 -25.55 3.98
N VAL A 167 4.61 -24.74 4.80
CA VAL A 167 5.79 -23.99 4.38
C VAL A 167 7.02 -24.76 4.87
N VAL A 168 7.86 -25.21 3.95
CA VAL A 168 9.09 -25.91 4.25
C VAL A 168 10.27 -25.01 3.89
N VAL A 169 11.13 -24.73 4.88
CA VAL A 169 12.30 -23.87 4.70
C VAL A 169 13.55 -24.73 4.58
N TYR A 170 14.24 -24.60 3.46
CA TYR A 170 15.54 -25.24 3.23
C TYR A 170 16.65 -24.21 3.32
N ASN A 171 17.64 -24.47 4.18
CA ASN A 171 18.85 -23.65 4.26
C ASN A 171 19.99 -24.37 3.53
N ARG A 172 20.71 -23.66 2.66
CA ARG A 172 21.84 -24.17 1.89
C ARG A 172 23.05 -23.25 2.05
N THR A 173 24.23 -23.83 1.92
CA THR A 173 25.51 -23.10 2.09
C THR A 173 25.90 -22.30 0.85
N THR A 174 25.41 -22.69 -0.33
CA THR A 174 25.73 -22.00 -1.59
C THR A 174 24.46 -21.58 -2.34
N ARG A 175 24.53 -20.46 -3.04
CA ARG A 175 23.44 -19.95 -3.88
C ARG A 175 23.08 -20.91 -5.00
N GLN A 176 24.11 -21.51 -5.61
CA GLN A 176 23.92 -22.48 -6.69
C GLN A 176 23.15 -23.71 -6.23
N SER A 177 23.44 -24.23 -5.02
CA SER A 177 22.67 -25.33 -4.44
C SER A 177 21.19 -24.98 -4.23
N VAL A 178 20.91 -23.73 -3.78
CA VAL A 178 19.52 -23.26 -3.61
C VAL A 178 18.76 -23.28 -4.93
N ILE A 179 19.39 -22.80 -6.02
CA ILE A 179 18.78 -22.76 -7.34
C ILE A 179 18.54 -24.16 -7.88
N GLN A 180 19.55 -25.02 -7.80
CA GLN A 180 19.45 -26.40 -8.27
C GLN A 180 18.38 -27.19 -7.53
N ASP A 181 18.36 -27.11 -6.20
CA ASP A 181 17.34 -27.78 -5.38
C ASP A 181 15.93 -27.26 -5.68
N ALA A 182 15.77 -25.96 -5.89
CA ALA A 182 14.47 -25.38 -6.24
C ALA A 182 13.96 -25.86 -7.60
N ILE A 183 14.85 -25.97 -8.59
CA ILE A 183 14.51 -26.50 -9.92
C ILE A 183 14.17 -28.00 -9.83
N GLN A 184 14.96 -28.77 -9.09
CA GLN A 184 14.71 -30.20 -8.88
C GLN A 184 13.36 -30.43 -8.16
N LEU A 185 13.10 -29.72 -7.07
CA LEU A 185 11.84 -29.79 -6.35
C LEU A 185 10.64 -29.43 -7.24
N ARG A 186 10.78 -28.35 -8.02
CA ARG A 186 9.75 -27.99 -9.00
C ARG A 186 9.48 -29.13 -9.99
N GLY A 187 10.54 -29.80 -10.48
CA GLY A 187 10.40 -30.96 -11.37
C GLY A 187 9.66 -32.14 -10.72
N SER A 188 9.95 -32.44 -9.45
CA SER A 188 9.24 -33.48 -8.70
C SER A 188 7.76 -33.16 -8.52
N ILE A 189 7.42 -31.92 -8.14
CA ILE A 189 6.02 -31.49 -7.98
C ILE A 189 5.29 -31.47 -9.34
N GLU A 190 6.01 -31.18 -10.43
CA GLU A 190 5.43 -31.27 -11.80
C GLU A 190 4.98 -32.69 -12.13
N GLN A 191 5.78 -33.70 -11.79
CA GLN A 191 5.40 -35.09 -11.99
C GLN A 191 4.16 -35.48 -11.18
N GLU A 192 4.07 -35.04 -9.94
CA GLU A 192 2.88 -35.24 -9.09
C GLU A 192 1.64 -34.53 -9.67
N ALA A 193 1.80 -33.32 -10.20
CA ALA A 193 0.70 -32.56 -10.82
C ALA A 193 0.17 -33.27 -12.09
N ILE A 194 1.07 -33.79 -12.91
CA ILE A 194 0.71 -34.58 -14.11
C ILE A 194 -0.02 -35.88 -13.71
N ALA A 195 0.49 -36.60 -12.71
CA ALA A 195 -0.14 -37.81 -12.20
C ALA A 195 -1.54 -37.52 -11.61
N ALA A 196 -1.70 -36.42 -10.88
CA ALA A 196 -2.99 -36.00 -10.35
C ALA A 196 -3.99 -35.67 -11.45
N GLU A 197 -3.57 -35.01 -12.53
CA GLU A 197 -4.41 -34.76 -13.72
C GLU A 197 -4.84 -36.03 -14.41
N ALA A 198 -3.91 -36.97 -14.60
CA ALA A 198 -4.20 -38.28 -15.19
C ALA A 198 -5.21 -39.11 -14.37
N ALA A 199 -5.26 -38.88 -13.04
CA ALA A 199 -6.24 -39.46 -12.13
C ALA A 199 -7.59 -38.71 -12.08
N GLY A 200 -7.82 -37.72 -12.97
CA GLY A 200 -9.06 -36.93 -13.04
C GLY A 200 -9.11 -35.71 -12.16
N GLY A 201 -7.99 -35.31 -11.53
CA GLY A 201 -7.84 -34.06 -10.79
C GLY A 201 -7.55 -32.88 -11.70
N LYS A 202 -7.33 -31.71 -11.08
CA LYS A 202 -6.88 -30.50 -11.81
C LYS A 202 -5.36 -30.45 -11.86
N TYR A 203 -4.83 -30.18 -13.05
CA TYR A 203 -3.42 -29.84 -13.17
C TYR A 203 -3.10 -28.50 -12.48
N ILE A 204 -2.16 -28.54 -11.54
CA ILE A 204 -1.66 -27.35 -10.83
C ILE A 204 -0.19 -27.18 -11.20
N ARG A 205 0.10 -26.18 -12.02
CA ARG A 205 1.45 -25.89 -12.49
C ARG A 205 2.33 -25.39 -11.35
N PRO A 206 3.42 -26.09 -10.97
CA PRO A 206 4.39 -25.57 -10.02
C PRO A 206 5.24 -24.48 -10.66
N ILE A 207 5.46 -23.40 -9.91
CA ILE A 207 6.32 -22.27 -10.31
C ILE A 207 7.41 -22.04 -9.29
N VAL A 208 8.59 -21.64 -9.77
CA VAL A 208 9.69 -21.16 -8.92
C VAL A 208 9.82 -19.66 -9.08
N LEU A 209 9.87 -18.93 -7.97
CA LEU A 209 10.12 -17.50 -7.94
C LEU A 209 11.52 -17.25 -7.38
N PHE A 210 12.40 -16.68 -8.19
CA PHE A 210 13.70 -16.20 -7.74
C PHE A 210 13.65 -14.70 -7.52
N GLN A 211 13.98 -14.26 -6.30
CA GLN A 211 14.03 -12.85 -5.96
C GLN A 211 15.46 -12.35 -6.11
N ALA A 212 15.67 -11.45 -7.08
CA ALA A 212 16.94 -10.76 -7.30
C ALA A 212 17.06 -9.53 -6.40
N GLN A 213 18.29 -9.21 -5.99
CA GLN A 213 18.60 -7.96 -5.29
C GLN A 213 18.81 -6.81 -6.27
N PRO A 214 18.49 -5.57 -5.90
CA PRO A 214 18.87 -4.41 -6.68
C PRO A 214 20.41 -4.30 -6.75
N ARG A 215 20.92 -3.72 -7.83
CA ARG A 215 22.37 -3.56 -8.06
C ARG A 215 22.94 -2.46 -7.13
N THR A 216 23.27 -2.83 -5.89
CA THR A 216 23.79 -1.91 -4.85
C THR A 216 25.28 -2.10 -4.53
N GLY A 217 26.03 -2.91 -5.32
CA GLY A 217 27.44 -3.19 -5.16
C GLY A 217 27.86 -4.48 -5.87
N ASP A 218 29.16 -4.79 -5.87
CA ASP A 218 29.71 -5.95 -6.60
C ASP A 218 29.23 -7.31 -6.05
N ASN A 219 28.79 -7.37 -4.79
CA ASN A 219 28.32 -8.60 -4.13
C ASN A 219 26.79 -8.81 -4.18
N SER A 220 26.03 -7.94 -4.86
CA SER A 220 24.59 -8.10 -4.96
C SER A 220 24.21 -9.26 -5.89
N ASP A 221 23.18 -10.04 -5.50
CA ASP A 221 22.59 -11.10 -6.33
C ASP A 221 21.63 -10.49 -7.35
N THR A 222 22.20 -9.94 -8.41
CA THR A 222 21.43 -9.33 -9.49
C THR A 222 20.75 -10.39 -10.36
N PHE A 223 19.73 -9.97 -11.11
CA PHE A 223 19.01 -10.83 -12.04
C PHE A 223 19.96 -11.55 -13.00
N ASP A 224 20.96 -10.84 -13.55
CA ASP A 224 21.92 -11.41 -14.51
C ASP A 224 22.80 -12.50 -13.87
N LYS A 225 23.21 -12.32 -12.61
CA LYS A 225 23.96 -13.34 -11.87
C LYS A 225 23.13 -14.58 -11.59
N ILE A 226 21.86 -14.43 -11.18
CA ILE A 226 20.95 -15.56 -10.93
C ILE A 226 20.67 -16.32 -12.25
N LYS A 227 20.51 -15.60 -13.36
CA LYS A 227 20.26 -16.20 -14.66
C LYS A 227 21.48 -16.98 -15.20
N ALA A 228 22.69 -16.58 -14.82
CA ALA A 228 23.94 -17.21 -15.22
C ALA A 228 24.33 -18.44 -14.39
N MET A 229 23.67 -18.68 -13.26
CA MET A 229 23.82 -19.86 -12.38
C MET A 229 22.96 -21.03 -12.86
#